data_cba67aa02d3bc7f695a3602be81badee
#
_entry.id   cba67aa02d3bc7f695a3602be81badee
#
_cell.length_a   1.000
_cell.length_b   1.000
_cell.length_c   1.000
_cell.angle_alpha   90.00
_cell.angle_beta   90.00
_cell.angle_gamma   90.00
#
_symmetry.space_group_name_H-M   'P 1'
#
loop_
_entity.id
_entity.type
_entity.pdbx_description
1 polymer ?
#
loop_
_entity_poly.entity_id
_entity_poly.type
_entity_poly.pdbx_seq_one_letter_code
_entity_poly.pdbx_strand_id
1 'polypeptide(L)'
;MKVTSSARSSSLSDVNEPIIRQATVEDSEAAAWCHLLCWREAYADLVPADQLLERTSDIDRRIDRWTTAAKNGWERWIALNPDPAAPVEDRVVGFASGGPSRDDDAPTPLELQAIYTRQKWWGTGLGARLLELAIGKDPASLWVFEDNRRARSFYQRNNFVEDGTRKHDPFFGLMEIRMVRP
;
A
#
# COMPACT_ATOMS: atom_id res chain seq x y z
N MET A 1 0.61 -0.22 57.02
CA MET A 1 0.83 0.37 55.67
C MET A 1 0.92 -0.77 54.68
N LYS A 2 -0.13 -0.98 53.90
CA LYS A 2 -0.15 -1.97 52.79
C LYS A 2 0.16 -1.24 51.50
N VAL A 3 1.31 -1.56 50.90
CA VAL A 3 1.69 -1.08 49.57
C VAL A 3 1.07 -2.03 48.56
N THR A 4 0.01 -1.59 47.89
CA THR A 4 -0.59 -2.31 46.76
C THR A 4 0.21 -1.98 45.51
N SER A 5 1.00 -2.96 45.05
CA SER A 5 1.66 -2.94 43.75
C SER A 5 0.61 -3.17 42.68
N SER A 6 0.27 -2.13 41.91
CA SER A 6 -0.55 -2.25 40.70
C SER A 6 0.36 -2.72 39.57
N ALA A 7 0.36 -4.02 39.29
CA ALA A 7 0.93 -4.57 38.10
C ALA A 7 0.04 -4.14 36.91
N ARG A 8 0.57 -3.29 36.02
CA ARG A 8 -0.09 -3.01 34.71
C ARG A 8 -0.08 -4.29 33.90
N SER A 9 -1.28 -4.79 33.66
CA SER A 9 -1.53 -5.86 32.71
C SER A 9 -1.20 -5.32 31.30
N SER A 10 -0.02 -5.64 30.79
CA SER A 10 0.27 -5.49 29.36
C SER A 10 -0.63 -6.47 28.62
N SER A 11 -1.58 -5.93 27.87
CA SER A 11 -2.52 -6.71 27.08
C SER A 11 -1.77 -7.54 26.03
N LEU A 12 -2.11 -8.82 25.90
CA LEU A 12 -1.61 -9.79 24.89
C LEU A 12 -1.95 -9.41 23.43
N SER A 13 -2.40 -8.17 23.19
CA SER A 13 -2.75 -7.65 21.84
C SER A 13 -1.56 -7.14 21.02
N ASP A 14 -0.37 -6.95 21.64
CA ASP A 14 0.75 -6.28 20.94
C ASP A 14 1.65 -7.22 20.12
N VAL A 15 1.47 -8.53 20.20
CA VAL A 15 2.37 -9.50 19.54
C VAL A 15 1.99 -9.81 18.09
N ASN A 16 0.87 -9.29 17.59
CA ASN A 16 0.29 -9.69 16.30
C ASN A 16 0.10 -8.55 15.29
N GLU A 17 0.59 -7.35 15.58
CA GLU A 17 0.48 -6.22 14.64
C GLU A 17 1.72 -6.09 13.74
N PRO A 18 1.55 -5.79 12.44
CA PRO A 18 2.67 -5.52 11.55
C PRO A 18 3.49 -4.31 12.01
N ILE A 19 4.81 -4.46 12.02
CA ILE A 19 5.75 -3.35 12.23
C ILE A 19 5.88 -2.58 10.92
N ILE A 20 5.68 -1.26 10.96
CA ILE A 20 5.82 -0.41 9.79
C ILE A 20 7.11 0.39 9.90
N ARG A 21 7.92 0.38 8.84
CA ARG A 21 9.15 1.17 8.70
C ARG A 21 9.43 1.51 7.25
N GLN A 22 10.40 2.37 7.01
CA GLN A 22 10.91 2.60 5.67
C GLN A 22 11.61 1.35 5.12
N ALA A 23 11.41 1.11 3.82
CA ALA A 23 12.03 0.00 3.10
C ALA A 23 13.52 0.28 2.88
N THR A 24 14.31 -0.77 2.93
CA THR A 24 15.73 -0.77 2.57
C THR A 24 15.97 -1.63 1.31
N VAL A 25 17.21 -1.68 0.83
CA VAL A 25 17.56 -2.52 -0.34
C VAL A 25 17.34 -4.00 -0.03
N GLU A 26 17.57 -4.42 1.22
CA GLU A 26 17.43 -5.82 1.68
C GLU A 26 15.97 -6.29 1.67
N ASP A 27 15.01 -5.36 1.67
CA ASP A 27 13.58 -5.67 1.63
C ASP A 27 13.06 -5.89 0.20
N SER A 28 13.88 -5.62 -0.83
CA SER A 28 13.42 -5.53 -2.23
C SER A 28 12.71 -6.79 -2.71
N GLU A 29 13.22 -7.97 -2.38
CA GLU A 29 12.59 -9.23 -2.77
C GLU A 29 11.24 -9.42 -2.08
N ALA A 30 11.18 -9.31 -0.76
CA ALA A 30 9.93 -9.48 -0.01
C ALA A 30 8.87 -8.44 -0.38
N ALA A 31 9.28 -7.18 -0.62
CA ALA A 31 8.39 -6.12 -1.06
C ALA A 31 7.89 -6.32 -2.51
N ALA A 32 8.73 -6.88 -3.38
CA ALA A 32 8.33 -7.24 -4.74
C ALA A 32 7.27 -8.37 -4.74
N TRP A 33 7.46 -9.40 -3.91
CA TRP A 33 6.46 -10.45 -3.70
C TRP A 33 5.16 -9.89 -3.15
N CYS A 34 5.22 -9.07 -2.11
CA CYS A 34 4.03 -8.41 -1.57
C CYS A 34 3.28 -7.63 -2.65
N HIS A 35 3.97 -6.83 -3.45
CA HIS A 35 3.39 -6.03 -4.52
C HIS A 35 2.69 -6.91 -5.57
N LEU A 36 3.34 -7.99 -6.00
CA LEU A 36 2.80 -8.94 -6.97
C LEU A 36 1.53 -9.60 -6.43
N LEU A 37 1.58 -10.12 -5.21
CA LEU A 37 0.47 -10.81 -4.58
C LEU A 37 -0.71 -9.87 -4.28
N CYS A 38 -0.43 -8.63 -3.84
CA CYS A 38 -1.46 -7.62 -3.65
C CYS A 38 -2.19 -7.28 -4.96
N TRP A 39 -1.50 -7.25 -6.11
CA TRP A 39 -2.16 -7.04 -7.40
C TRP A 39 -3.09 -8.20 -7.75
N ARG A 40 -2.64 -9.44 -7.57
CA ARG A 40 -3.47 -10.62 -7.80
C ARG A 40 -4.70 -10.64 -6.91
N GLU A 41 -4.57 -10.24 -5.65
CA GLU A 41 -5.68 -10.16 -4.69
C GLU A 41 -6.63 -8.97 -4.98
N ALA A 42 -6.08 -7.80 -5.32
CA ALA A 42 -6.88 -6.58 -5.48
C ALA A 42 -7.62 -6.51 -6.83
N TYR A 43 -7.11 -7.18 -7.86
CA TYR A 43 -7.59 -7.06 -9.22
C TYR A 43 -8.20 -8.34 -9.79
N ALA A 44 -8.36 -9.38 -8.96
CA ALA A 44 -8.92 -10.67 -9.37
C ALA A 44 -10.30 -10.55 -10.04
N ASP A 45 -11.12 -9.60 -9.56
CA ASP A 45 -12.47 -9.36 -10.07
C ASP A 45 -12.54 -8.24 -11.15
N LEU A 46 -11.40 -7.61 -11.45
CA LEU A 46 -11.32 -6.46 -12.38
C LEU A 46 -10.61 -6.79 -13.69
N VAL A 47 -9.69 -7.74 -13.66
CA VAL A 47 -8.81 -8.10 -14.77
C VAL A 47 -9.00 -9.59 -15.08
N PRO A 48 -9.11 -10.01 -16.36
CA PRO A 48 -9.12 -11.42 -16.72
C PRO A 48 -7.92 -12.18 -16.12
N ALA A 49 -8.18 -13.39 -15.61
CA ALA A 49 -7.20 -14.13 -14.82
C ALA A 49 -5.89 -14.44 -15.57
N ASP A 50 -5.98 -14.74 -16.86
CA ASP A 50 -4.84 -14.97 -17.75
C ASP A 50 -4.01 -13.72 -17.93
N GLN A 51 -4.65 -12.58 -18.19
CA GLN A 51 -3.98 -11.28 -18.29
C GLN A 51 -3.33 -10.88 -16.97
N LEU A 52 -4.04 -11.06 -15.85
CA LEU A 52 -3.49 -10.74 -14.52
C LEU A 52 -2.28 -11.60 -14.21
N LEU A 53 -2.31 -12.90 -14.54
CA LEU A 53 -1.18 -13.81 -14.36
C LEU A 53 0.01 -13.38 -15.23
N GLU A 54 -0.20 -13.10 -16.51
CA GLU A 54 0.85 -12.63 -17.43
C GLU A 54 1.51 -11.35 -16.90
N ARG A 55 0.70 -10.34 -16.50
CA ARG A 55 1.19 -9.06 -15.99
C ARG A 55 1.88 -9.15 -14.63
N THR A 56 1.69 -10.24 -13.91
CA THR A 56 2.30 -10.48 -12.58
C THR A 56 3.27 -11.68 -12.59
N SER A 57 3.77 -12.13 -13.74
CA SER A 57 4.69 -13.28 -13.83
C SER A 57 6.15 -12.91 -13.58
N ASP A 58 6.58 -11.68 -13.94
CA ASP A 58 7.98 -11.26 -13.91
C ASP A 58 8.34 -10.70 -12.51
N ILE A 59 8.72 -11.60 -11.61
CA ILE A 59 9.15 -11.24 -10.26
C ILE A 59 10.53 -10.57 -10.27
N ASP A 60 11.47 -11.02 -11.10
CA ASP A 60 12.84 -10.50 -11.13
C ASP A 60 12.86 -9.02 -11.52
N ARG A 61 12.13 -8.65 -12.58
CA ARG A 61 11.95 -7.26 -12.96
C ARG A 61 11.34 -6.42 -11.84
N ARG A 62 10.44 -6.98 -11.05
CA ARG A 62 9.82 -6.29 -9.91
C ARG A 62 10.81 -6.09 -8.77
N ILE A 63 11.65 -7.09 -8.48
CA ILE A 63 12.74 -6.99 -7.51
C ILE A 63 13.72 -5.88 -7.93
N ASP A 64 14.13 -5.84 -9.21
CA ASP A 64 15.00 -4.80 -9.73
C ASP A 64 14.41 -3.39 -9.57
N ARG A 65 13.12 -3.22 -9.80
CA ARG A 65 12.43 -1.92 -9.60
C ARG A 65 12.41 -1.51 -8.13
N TRP A 66 12.20 -2.43 -7.20
CA TRP A 66 12.25 -2.14 -5.78
C TRP A 66 13.67 -1.79 -5.33
N THR A 67 14.65 -2.56 -5.76
CA THR A 67 16.08 -2.33 -5.49
C THR A 67 16.54 -0.97 -6.01
N THR A 68 16.20 -0.64 -7.25
CA THR A 68 16.55 0.65 -7.86
C THR A 68 15.92 1.82 -7.11
N ALA A 69 14.64 1.69 -6.73
CA ALA A 69 13.96 2.73 -5.96
C ALA A 69 14.62 2.97 -4.60
N ALA A 70 14.96 1.89 -3.88
CA ALA A 70 15.63 1.99 -2.58
C ALA A 70 17.03 2.61 -2.72
N LYS A 71 17.81 2.22 -3.73
CA LYS A 71 19.13 2.81 -4.02
C LYS A 71 19.06 4.30 -4.37
N ASN A 72 17.97 4.74 -5.00
CA ASN A 72 17.74 6.14 -5.36
C ASN A 72 17.15 6.96 -4.20
N GLY A 73 16.94 6.37 -3.03
CA GLY A 73 16.39 7.07 -1.86
C GLY A 73 14.89 7.37 -1.97
N TRP A 74 14.15 6.66 -2.84
CA TRP A 74 12.70 6.83 -2.92
C TRP A 74 12.03 6.24 -1.68
N GLU A 75 11.39 7.09 -0.91
CA GLU A 75 10.75 6.68 0.33
C GLU A 75 9.56 5.78 0.07
N ARG A 76 9.59 4.59 0.67
CA ARG A 76 8.50 3.63 0.68
C ARG A 76 8.36 3.04 2.06
N TRP A 77 7.15 3.06 2.57
CA TRP A 77 6.80 2.42 3.84
C TRP A 77 6.40 0.99 3.59
N ILE A 78 6.94 0.05 4.36
CA ILE A 78 6.56 -1.37 4.33
C ILE A 78 6.04 -1.79 5.70
N ALA A 79 5.08 -2.71 5.69
CA ALA A 79 4.57 -3.38 6.87
C ALA A 79 5.11 -4.81 6.90
N LEU A 80 5.82 -5.15 7.95
CA LEU A 80 6.41 -6.47 8.14
C LEU A 80 5.42 -7.42 8.80
N ASN A 81 5.41 -8.67 8.37
CA ASN A 81 4.68 -9.74 9.03
C ASN A 81 5.18 -9.87 10.49
N PRO A 82 4.31 -9.92 11.48
CA PRO A 82 4.72 -10.13 12.86
C PRO A 82 5.36 -11.49 13.13
N ASP A 83 5.15 -12.49 12.25
CA ASP A 83 5.84 -13.77 12.31
C ASP A 83 7.22 -13.65 11.67
N PRO A 84 8.33 -13.72 12.45
CA PRO A 84 9.68 -13.63 11.92
C PRO A 84 10.09 -14.86 11.08
N ALA A 85 9.35 -15.97 11.20
CA ALA A 85 9.57 -17.20 10.42
C ALA A 85 8.81 -17.20 9.10
N ALA A 86 8.07 -16.13 8.78
CA ALA A 86 7.35 -16.04 7.52
C ALA A 86 8.28 -16.18 6.31
N PRO A 87 7.92 -16.97 5.28
CA PRO A 87 8.68 -17.09 4.06
C PRO A 87 8.80 -15.72 3.36
N VAL A 88 9.77 -15.57 2.46
CA VAL A 88 10.09 -14.28 1.85
C VAL A 88 8.89 -13.61 1.19
N GLU A 89 8.03 -14.38 0.53
CA GLU A 89 6.80 -13.90 -0.12
C GLU A 89 5.72 -13.37 0.83
N ASP A 90 5.78 -13.74 2.10
CA ASP A 90 4.86 -13.32 3.16
C ASP A 90 5.52 -12.39 4.21
N ARG A 91 6.81 -12.10 4.07
CA ARG A 91 7.55 -11.28 5.05
C ARG A 91 7.09 -9.82 5.04
N VAL A 92 6.74 -9.27 3.89
CA VAL A 92 6.09 -7.95 3.76
C VAL A 92 4.61 -8.18 3.49
N VAL A 93 3.74 -7.50 4.25
CA VAL A 93 2.28 -7.66 4.19
C VAL A 93 1.53 -6.43 3.71
N GLY A 94 2.24 -5.36 3.43
CA GLY A 94 1.69 -4.13 2.85
C GLY A 94 2.77 -3.11 2.62
N PHE A 95 2.47 -2.12 1.78
CA PHE A 95 3.36 -1.00 1.52
C PHE A 95 2.59 0.23 1.05
N ALA A 96 3.22 1.40 1.20
CA ALA A 96 2.75 2.65 0.63
C ALA A 96 3.92 3.56 0.22
N SER A 97 3.66 4.42 -0.75
CA SER A 97 4.56 5.50 -1.15
C SER A 97 3.78 6.75 -1.52
N GLY A 98 4.25 7.89 -1.06
CA GLY A 98 3.82 9.22 -1.48
C GLY A 98 4.99 9.96 -2.11
N GLY A 99 4.69 11.05 -2.79
CA GLY A 99 5.71 11.89 -3.40
C GLY A 99 5.10 13.02 -4.22
N PRO A 100 5.93 13.84 -4.89
CA PRO A 100 5.43 14.86 -5.79
C PRO A 100 4.46 14.28 -6.82
N SER A 101 3.39 15.02 -7.09
CA SER A 101 2.44 14.61 -8.12
C SER A 101 3.13 14.48 -9.48
N ARG A 102 2.70 13.48 -10.24
CA ARG A 102 3.23 13.15 -11.57
C ARG A 102 2.35 13.68 -12.71
N ASP A 103 1.21 14.26 -12.37
CA ASP A 103 0.30 14.86 -13.34
C ASP A 103 0.64 16.34 -13.56
N ASP A 104 0.67 16.79 -14.81
CA ASP A 104 0.90 18.20 -15.17
C ASP A 104 -0.23 19.13 -14.68
N ASP A 105 -1.44 18.57 -14.58
CA ASP A 105 -2.66 19.27 -14.09
C ASP A 105 -3.03 18.89 -12.65
N ALA A 106 -2.03 18.49 -11.84
CA ALA A 106 -2.27 18.01 -10.50
C ALA A 106 -2.99 19.03 -9.61
N PRO A 107 -4.11 18.67 -8.95
CA PRO A 107 -4.83 19.58 -8.06
C PRO A 107 -4.09 19.80 -6.73
N THR A 108 -3.12 18.96 -6.41
CA THR A 108 -2.31 18.99 -5.18
C THR A 108 -0.84 18.67 -5.50
N PRO A 109 0.13 19.24 -4.76
CA PRO A 109 1.55 18.97 -5.01
C PRO A 109 1.96 17.55 -4.60
N LEU A 110 1.17 16.88 -3.76
CA LEU A 110 1.44 15.55 -3.22
C LEU A 110 0.52 14.50 -3.87
N GLU A 111 1.09 13.35 -4.20
CA GLU A 111 0.35 12.19 -4.73
C GLU A 111 0.62 10.96 -3.85
N LEU A 112 -0.45 10.24 -3.49
CA LEU A 112 -0.33 8.86 -3.03
C LEU A 112 -0.08 7.97 -4.26
N GLN A 113 1.17 7.62 -4.48
CA GLN A 113 1.60 6.91 -5.69
C GLN A 113 1.31 5.41 -5.66
N ALA A 114 1.27 4.82 -4.45
CA ALA A 114 0.90 3.43 -4.25
C ALA A 114 0.48 3.19 -2.79
N ILE A 115 -0.53 2.34 -2.59
CA ILE A 115 -0.84 1.74 -1.29
C ILE A 115 -1.48 0.37 -1.51
N TYR A 116 -0.91 -0.64 -0.88
CA TYR A 116 -1.41 -2.01 -0.95
C TYR A 116 -1.22 -2.72 0.39
N THR A 117 -2.17 -3.58 0.72
CA THR A 117 -2.04 -4.56 1.81
C THR A 117 -2.53 -5.91 1.31
N ARG A 118 -1.90 -6.99 1.79
CA ARG A 118 -2.36 -8.35 1.53
C ARG A 118 -3.79 -8.53 2.02
N GLN A 119 -4.56 -9.34 1.33
CA GLN A 119 -5.99 -9.53 1.59
C GLN A 119 -6.32 -9.86 3.05
N LYS A 120 -5.50 -10.71 3.68
CA LYS A 120 -5.66 -11.10 5.09
C LYS A 120 -5.60 -9.92 6.08
N TRP A 121 -5.06 -8.77 5.64
CA TRP A 121 -4.93 -7.56 6.44
C TRP A 121 -5.97 -6.47 6.08
N TRP A 122 -6.92 -6.77 5.20
CA TRP A 122 -8.00 -5.84 4.91
C TRP A 122 -8.91 -5.67 6.14
N GLY A 123 -9.35 -4.44 6.39
CA GLY A 123 -10.22 -4.13 7.52
C GLY A 123 -9.54 -4.07 8.89
N THR A 124 -8.22 -4.33 9.00
CA THR A 124 -7.48 -4.29 10.27
C THR A 124 -6.98 -2.90 10.68
N GLY A 125 -7.15 -1.88 9.81
CA GLY A 125 -6.56 -0.55 10.03
C GLY A 125 -5.15 -0.37 9.44
N LEU A 126 -4.49 -1.43 8.98
CA LEU A 126 -3.14 -1.36 8.42
C LEU A 126 -3.03 -0.36 7.27
N GLY A 127 -4.00 -0.35 6.34
CA GLY A 127 -4.04 0.59 5.22
C GLY A 127 -4.06 2.06 5.68
N ALA A 128 -4.83 2.39 6.72
CA ALA A 128 -4.90 3.76 7.25
C ALA A 128 -3.57 4.20 7.88
N ARG A 129 -2.90 3.31 8.60
CA ARG A 129 -1.55 3.58 9.17
C ARG A 129 -0.51 3.82 8.06
N LEU A 130 -0.53 3.01 7.01
CA LEU A 130 0.37 3.17 5.86
C LEU A 130 0.08 4.48 5.10
N LEU A 131 -1.20 4.84 4.91
CA LEU A 131 -1.61 6.09 4.28
C LEU A 131 -1.08 7.29 5.05
N GLU A 132 -1.24 7.30 6.37
CA GLU A 132 -0.80 8.39 7.24
C GLU A 132 0.73 8.57 7.20
N LEU A 133 1.49 7.47 7.16
CA LEU A 133 2.95 7.52 7.04
C LEU A 133 3.42 8.01 5.67
N ALA A 134 2.70 7.65 4.60
CA ALA A 134 3.10 7.98 3.23
C ALA A 134 2.81 9.45 2.85
N ILE A 135 1.69 10.00 3.29
CA ILE A 135 1.22 11.34 2.89
C ILE A 135 0.66 12.18 4.03
N GLY A 136 0.76 11.75 5.27
CA GLY A 136 0.23 12.48 6.42
C GLY A 136 -1.25 12.82 6.27
N LYS A 137 -1.61 14.02 6.71
CA LYS A 137 -2.95 14.63 6.55
C LYS A 137 -2.96 15.73 5.49
N ASP A 138 -1.87 15.89 4.76
CA ASP A 138 -1.72 16.96 3.78
C ASP A 138 -2.66 16.78 2.59
N PRO A 139 -3.00 17.87 1.89
CA PRO A 139 -3.71 17.80 0.62
C PRO A 139 -2.97 16.88 -0.36
N ALA A 140 -3.67 15.90 -0.91
CA ALA A 140 -3.06 14.91 -1.79
C ALA A 140 -4.03 14.40 -2.84
N SER A 141 -3.50 13.93 -3.96
CA SER A 141 -4.27 13.24 -5.01
C SER A 141 -3.83 11.79 -5.15
N LEU A 142 -4.66 11.01 -5.82
CA LEU A 142 -4.36 9.62 -6.19
C LEU A 142 -5.15 9.18 -7.42
N TRP A 143 -4.69 8.10 -8.05
CA TRP A 143 -5.43 7.41 -9.09
C TRP A 143 -5.89 6.03 -8.61
N VAL A 144 -7.12 5.66 -8.95
CA VAL A 144 -7.73 4.38 -8.59
C VAL A 144 -8.61 3.87 -9.73
N PHE A 145 -8.61 2.56 -9.99
CA PHE A 145 -9.52 1.98 -10.97
C PHE A 145 -10.98 2.26 -10.60
N GLU A 146 -11.75 2.77 -11.56
CA GLU A 146 -13.14 3.18 -11.37
C GLU A 146 -13.99 2.05 -10.77
N ASP A 147 -13.77 0.81 -11.18
CA ASP A 147 -14.50 -0.36 -10.72
C ASP A 147 -13.95 -0.96 -9.41
N ASN A 148 -12.83 -0.45 -8.88
CA ASN A 148 -12.30 -0.90 -7.59
C ASN A 148 -13.06 -0.26 -6.43
N ARG A 149 -14.30 -0.72 -6.21
CA ARG A 149 -15.21 -0.20 -5.18
C ARG A 149 -14.62 -0.27 -3.77
N ARG A 150 -13.85 -1.32 -3.47
CA ARG A 150 -13.21 -1.49 -2.17
C ARG A 150 -12.17 -0.38 -1.91
N ALA A 151 -11.28 -0.13 -2.87
CA ALA A 151 -10.28 0.91 -2.74
C ALA A 151 -10.92 2.31 -2.69
N ARG A 152 -11.90 2.60 -3.57
CA ARG A 152 -12.65 3.87 -3.55
C ARG A 152 -13.31 4.12 -2.18
N SER A 153 -13.99 3.11 -1.61
CA SER A 153 -14.58 3.20 -0.28
C SER A 153 -13.53 3.44 0.83
N PHE A 154 -12.33 2.86 0.70
CA PHE A 154 -11.23 3.14 1.61
C PHE A 154 -10.79 4.60 1.51
N TYR A 155 -10.59 5.13 0.31
CA TYR A 155 -10.18 6.52 0.11
C TYR A 155 -11.26 7.53 0.56
N GLN A 156 -12.53 7.25 0.30
CA GLN A 156 -13.65 8.09 0.77
C GLN A 156 -13.66 8.20 2.31
N ARG A 157 -13.42 7.09 3.03
CA ARG A 157 -13.29 7.12 4.50
C ARG A 157 -12.07 7.89 5.01
N ASN A 158 -11.10 8.15 4.13
CA ASN A 158 -9.91 8.97 4.42
C ASN A 158 -9.99 10.37 3.77
N ASN A 159 -11.21 10.86 3.54
CA ASN A 159 -11.54 12.20 3.06
C ASN A 159 -11.11 12.51 1.61
N PHE A 160 -10.90 11.48 0.79
CA PHE A 160 -10.72 11.69 -0.65
C PHE A 160 -12.08 11.71 -1.35
N VAL A 161 -12.23 12.63 -2.30
CA VAL A 161 -13.41 12.77 -3.17
C VAL A 161 -12.98 12.74 -4.63
N GLU A 162 -13.85 12.28 -5.51
CA GLU A 162 -13.62 12.31 -6.96
C GLU A 162 -13.64 13.75 -7.47
N ASP A 163 -12.69 14.13 -8.32
CA ASP A 163 -12.64 15.47 -8.93
C ASP A 163 -13.20 15.49 -10.36
N GLY A 164 -13.64 14.34 -10.86
CA GLY A 164 -14.20 14.17 -12.20
C GLY A 164 -13.18 13.83 -13.29
N THR A 165 -11.88 13.86 -12.97
CA THR A 165 -10.81 13.53 -13.94
C THR A 165 -10.68 12.03 -14.11
N ARG A 166 -10.49 11.59 -15.36
CA ARG A 166 -10.41 10.18 -15.74
C ARG A 166 -9.30 9.97 -16.76
N LYS A 167 -8.66 8.81 -16.71
CA LYS A 167 -7.71 8.36 -17.74
C LYS A 167 -7.74 6.84 -17.88
N HIS A 168 -7.25 6.34 -19.00
CA HIS A 168 -7.00 4.90 -19.15
C HIS A 168 -5.63 4.54 -18.57
N ASP A 169 -5.60 3.53 -17.71
CA ASP A 169 -4.33 2.90 -17.30
C ASP A 169 -3.75 2.13 -18.51
N PRO A 170 -2.51 2.45 -18.92
CA PRO A 170 -1.92 1.81 -20.11
C PRO A 170 -1.51 0.36 -19.85
N PHE A 171 -1.42 -0.07 -18.58
CA PHE A 171 -0.93 -1.39 -18.24
C PHE A 171 -2.03 -2.46 -18.24
N PHE A 172 -3.19 -2.16 -17.65
CA PHE A 172 -4.35 -3.08 -17.64
C PHE A 172 -5.45 -2.67 -18.61
N GLY A 173 -5.40 -1.45 -19.17
CA GLY A 173 -6.44 -0.93 -20.06
C GLY A 173 -7.73 -0.54 -19.33
N LEU A 174 -7.69 -0.45 -18.00
CA LEU A 174 -8.85 -0.09 -17.19
C LEU A 174 -8.98 1.44 -17.05
N MET A 175 -10.20 1.90 -16.80
CA MET A 175 -10.46 3.29 -16.49
C MET A 175 -10.00 3.60 -15.05
N GLU A 176 -9.19 4.64 -14.88
CA GLU A 176 -8.86 5.23 -13.58
C GLU A 176 -9.61 6.54 -13.39
N ILE A 177 -10.00 6.79 -12.16
CA ILE A 177 -10.52 8.09 -11.69
C ILE A 177 -9.53 8.72 -10.74
N ARG A 178 -9.43 10.05 -10.78
CA ARG A 178 -8.65 10.80 -9.81
C ARG A 178 -9.50 11.09 -8.56
N MET A 179 -8.91 10.85 -7.39
CA MET A 179 -9.51 11.25 -6.12
C MET A 179 -8.57 12.24 -5.42
N VAL A 180 -9.15 13.24 -4.76
CA VAL A 180 -8.44 14.36 -4.13
C VAL A 180 -8.87 14.51 -2.69
N ARG A 181 -7.92 14.71 -1.81
CA ARG A 181 -8.10 15.15 -0.44
C ARG A 181 -7.62 16.60 -0.38
N PRO A 182 -8.54 17.60 -0.15
CA PRO A 182 -8.21 19.03 -0.10
C PRO A 182 -7.41 19.40 1.14
#